data_2c1052e879e05f608169482f0e9ba0c4
#
_entry.id   2c1052e879e05f608169482f0e9ba0c4
#
_cell.length_a   1.000
_cell.length_b   1.000
_cell.length_c   1.000
_cell.angle_alpha   90.00
_cell.angle_beta   90.00
_cell.angle_gamma   90.00
#
_symmetry.space_group_name_H-M   'P 1'
#
loop_
_entity.id
_entity.type
_entity.pdbx_description
1 polymer ?
#
loop_
_entity_poly.entity_id
_entity_poly.type
_entity_poly.pdbx_seq_one_letter_code
_entity_poly.pdbx_strand_id
1 'polypeptide(L)'
;GARTAVPLAVNADSLATWFLPPLTRLAQRHPVVFELHRDDQDFTAALLESGTVMGAVTSRATPVAGCRVSALGAMRYEAVATPHFVQQWLSGDRSSLLREAPVVDFDRRDDLQNEWLTAQGVDPALPPRHYVPASNDFATSVKLGLGWALLPRFQSHEALLSGELVLLGGAPVDVPLYWQQWNLRSPLLDAIAGEIVGEGRRVLSPGT
;
A
#
# COMPACT_ATOMS: atom_id res chain seq x y z
N GLY A 1 -34.65 4.74 5.44
CA GLY A 1 -34.58 3.30 5.54
C GLY A 1 -33.26 2.82 6.14
N ALA A 2 -33.24 1.59 6.67
CA ALA A 2 -32.04 0.99 7.23
C ALA A 2 -30.97 0.78 6.16
N ARG A 3 -29.71 1.10 6.48
CA ARG A 3 -28.57 0.85 5.61
C ARG A 3 -27.95 -0.52 5.91
N THR A 4 -27.47 -1.19 4.88
CA THR A 4 -26.75 -2.46 5.03
C THR A 4 -25.30 -2.18 5.42
N ALA A 5 -24.84 -2.79 6.51
CA ALA A 5 -23.44 -2.71 6.90
C ALA A 5 -22.61 -3.76 6.14
N VAL A 6 -21.56 -3.32 5.47
CA VAL A 6 -20.66 -4.20 4.70
C VAL A 6 -19.25 -4.10 5.25
N PRO A 7 -18.74 -5.16 5.89
CA PRO A 7 -17.37 -5.18 6.37
C PRO A 7 -16.40 -5.54 5.24
N LEU A 8 -15.34 -4.76 5.09
CA LEU A 8 -14.29 -4.93 4.08
C LEU A 8 -12.92 -4.87 4.75
N ALA A 9 -11.97 -5.63 4.24
CA ALA A 9 -10.57 -5.52 4.63
C ALA A 9 -9.75 -4.79 3.56
N VAL A 10 -8.76 -4.04 3.97
CA VAL A 10 -7.92 -3.26 3.06
C VAL A 10 -6.53 -3.09 3.65
N ASN A 11 -5.50 -3.16 2.81
CA ASN A 11 -4.14 -2.86 3.24
C ASN A 11 -3.97 -1.36 3.55
N ALA A 12 -3.01 -1.05 4.40
CA ALA A 12 -2.82 0.30 4.94
C ALA A 12 -2.61 1.36 3.86
N ASP A 13 -1.77 1.10 2.87
CA ASP A 13 -1.45 2.08 1.83
C ASP A 13 -2.62 2.33 0.88
N SER A 14 -3.41 1.31 0.56
CA SER A 14 -4.64 1.48 -0.23
C SER A 14 -5.68 2.31 0.52
N LEU A 15 -5.90 2.03 1.80
CA LEU A 15 -6.81 2.80 2.63
C LEU A 15 -6.42 4.28 2.67
N ALA A 16 -5.13 4.57 2.83
CA ALA A 16 -4.61 5.93 2.93
C ALA A 16 -4.65 6.72 1.60
N THR A 17 -4.79 6.06 0.48
CA THR A 17 -4.57 6.71 -0.83
C THR A 17 -5.75 6.65 -1.77
N TRP A 18 -6.27 5.49 -2.17
CA TRP A 18 -7.24 5.40 -3.28
C TRP A 18 -8.58 4.75 -2.92
N PHE A 19 -8.68 4.11 -1.76
CA PHE A 19 -9.84 3.24 -1.45
C PHE A 19 -11.09 4.00 -1.01
N LEU A 20 -10.97 5.15 -0.36
CA LEU A 20 -12.12 5.88 0.18
C LEU A 20 -13.00 6.56 -0.89
N PRO A 21 -12.48 7.17 -1.96
CA PRO A 21 -13.33 7.78 -2.98
C PRO A 21 -14.38 6.82 -3.58
N PRO A 22 -14.05 5.58 -4.00
CA PRO A 22 -15.06 4.67 -4.51
C PRO A 22 -16.10 4.28 -3.46
N LEU A 23 -15.73 4.13 -2.19
CA LEU A 23 -16.68 3.86 -1.11
C LEU A 23 -17.65 5.03 -0.90
N THR A 24 -17.16 6.25 -1.01
CA THR A 24 -18.00 7.46 -0.91
C THR A 24 -19.05 7.48 -2.02
N ARG A 25 -18.68 7.17 -3.26
CA ARG A 25 -19.62 7.09 -4.38
C ARG A 25 -20.67 6.00 -4.16
N LEU A 26 -20.25 4.84 -3.67
CA LEU A 26 -21.17 3.73 -3.35
C LEU A 26 -22.18 4.12 -2.27
N ALA A 27 -21.73 4.77 -1.20
CA ALA A 27 -22.61 5.19 -0.11
C ALA A 27 -23.60 6.28 -0.52
N GLN A 28 -23.30 7.05 -1.57
CA GLN A 28 -24.21 8.04 -2.14
C GLN A 28 -25.30 7.40 -3.01
N ARG A 29 -25.00 6.26 -3.65
CA ARG A 29 -25.89 5.60 -4.62
C ARG A 29 -26.67 4.44 -4.04
N HIS A 30 -26.20 3.86 -2.93
CA HIS A 30 -26.77 2.66 -2.32
C HIS A 30 -26.97 2.87 -0.81
N PRO A 31 -27.97 2.21 -0.20
CA PRO A 31 -28.18 2.27 1.25
C PRO A 31 -27.18 1.37 1.98
N VAL A 32 -25.90 1.76 1.96
CA VAL A 32 -24.78 1.00 2.52
C VAL A 32 -23.96 1.86 3.46
N VAL A 33 -23.42 1.23 4.51
CA VAL A 33 -22.36 1.74 5.35
C VAL A 33 -21.24 0.71 5.38
N PHE A 34 -20.00 1.16 5.53
CA PHE A 34 -18.84 0.28 5.50
C PHE A 34 -18.20 0.19 6.87
N GLU A 35 -17.80 -1.01 7.23
CA GLU A 35 -16.92 -1.28 8.36
C GLU A 35 -15.58 -1.74 7.79
N LEU A 36 -14.54 -0.93 7.97
CA LEU A 36 -13.23 -1.22 7.40
C LEU A 36 -12.31 -1.85 8.42
N HIS A 37 -11.67 -2.94 8.01
CA HIS A 37 -10.62 -3.60 8.76
C HIS A 37 -9.31 -3.38 8.04
N ARG A 38 -8.36 -2.71 8.68
CA ARG A 38 -7.02 -2.55 8.15
C ARG A 38 -6.18 -3.72 8.62
N ASP A 39 -5.89 -4.62 7.73
CA ASP A 39 -5.10 -5.79 8.06
C ASP A 39 -4.03 -6.06 7.00
N ASP A 40 -2.97 -6.74 7.42
CA ASP A 40 -1.98 -7.26 6.49
C ASP A 40 -2.45 -8.60 5.90
N GLN A 41 -1.67 -9.11 4.94
CA GLN A 41 -2.03 -10.24 4.11
C GLN A 41 -2.34 -11.53 4.87
N ASP A 42 -1.65 -11.79 5.99
CA ASP A 42 -1.79 -13.04 6.72
C ASP A 42 -3.15 -13.13 7.42
N PHE A 43 -3.69 -12.00 7.85
CA PHE A 43 -4.99 -11.93 8.53
C PHE A 43 -6.17 -11.78 7.56
N THR A 44 -5.96 -11.17 6.40
CA THR A 44 -7.03 -10.94 5.40
C THR A 44 -7.68 -12.24 4.96
N ALA A 45 -6.90 -13.29 4.69
CA ALA A 45 -7.45 -14.60 4.32
C ALA A 45 -8.35 -15.16 5.43
N ALA A 46 -7.90 -15.09 6.69
CA ALA A 46 -8.68 -15.55 7.82
C ALA A 46 -9.99 -14.78 7.99
N LEU A 47 -9.99 -13.46 7.77
CA LEU A 47 -11.18 -12.62 7.83
C LEU A 47 -12.20 -12.98 6.73
N LEU A 48 -11.72 -13.29 5.52
CA LEU A 48 -12.59 -13.77 4.44
C LEU A 48 -13.14 -15.17 4.74
N GLU A 49 -12.30 -16.09 5.18
CA GLU A 49 -12.70 -17.46 5.50
C GLU A 49 -13.78 -17.50 6.59
N SER A 50 -13.65 -16.70 7.62
CA SER A 50 -14.60 -16.62 8.73
C SER A 50 -15.88 -15.85 8.39
N GLY A 51 -15.93 -15.16 7.25
CA GLY A 51 -17.05 -14.28 6.91
C GLY A 51 -17.07 -12.96 7.71
N THR A 52 -16.01 -12.64 8.41
CA THR A 52 -15.86 -11.36 9.13
C THR A 52 -15.86 -10.19 8.17
N VAL A 53 -15.27 -10.36 6.98
CA VAL A 53 -15.38 -9.40 5.87
C VAL A 53 -15.97 -10.06 4.64
N MET A 54 -16.63 -9.26 3.81
CA MET A 54 -17.29 -9.70 2.57
C MET A 54 -16.37 -9.58 1.35
N GLY A 55 -15.36 -8.73 1.45
CA GLY A 55 -14.39 -8.50 0.41
C GLY A 55 -13.12 -7.86 0.97
N ALA A 56 -12.05 -7.91 0.19
CA ALA A 56 -10.76 -7.41 0.63
C ALA A 56 -9.86 -6.96 -0.53
N VAL A 57 -9.09 -5.90 -0.30
CA VAL A 57 -7.93 -5.56 -1.11
C VAL A 57 -6.72 -6.25 -0.49
N THR A 58 -6.06 -7.09 -1.27
CA THR A 58 -4.92 -7.91 -0.81
C THR A 58 -3.87 -8.04 -1.91
N SER A 59 -2.64 -8.34 -1.55
CA SER A 59 -1.60 -8.69 -2.52
C SER A 59 -1.56 -10.19 -2.84
N ARG A 60 -2.48 -10.98 -2.29
CA ARG A 60 -2.57 -12.42 -2.54
C ARG A 60 -3.41 -12.70 -3.79
N ALA A 61 -2.78 -13.31 -4.80
CA ALA A 61 -3.44 -13.70 -6.04
C ALA A 61 -4.29 -14.97 -5.90
N THR A 62 -3.93 -15.87 -4.96
CA THR A 62 -4.62 -17.14 -4.77
C THR A 62 -5.97 -16.90 -4.11
N PRO A 63 -7.09 -17.38 -4.68
CA PRO A 63 -8.41 -17.22 -4.07
C PRO A 63 -8.51 -17.93 -2.72
N VAL A 64 -9.12 -17.26 -1.77
CA VAL A 64 -9.64 -17.92 -0.56
C VAL A 64 -10.82 -18.79 -0.99
N ALA A 65 -10.98 -19.96 -0.37
CA ALA A 65 -12.08 -20.88 -0.69
C ALA A 65 -13.44 -20.17 -0.62
N GLY A 66 -14.24 -20.30 -1.67
CA GLY A 66 -15.53 -19.63 -1.80
C GLY A 66 -15.46 -18.18 -2.27
N CYS A 67 -14.29 -17.64 -2.52
CA CYS A 67 -14.08 -16.30 -3.04
C CYS A 67 -13.66 -16.31 -4.50
N ARG A 68 -13.93 -15.21 -5.19
CA ARG A 68 -13.39 -14.90 -6.52
C ARG A 68 -12.40 -13.74 -6.42
N VAL A 69 -11.42 -13.72 -7.32
CA VAL A 69 -10.32 -12.75 -7.34
C VAL A 69 -10.35 -11.95 -8.64
N SER A 70 -10.16 -10.65 -8.52
CA SER A 70 -9.99 -9.74 -9.66
C SER A 70 -8.68 -8.97 -9.49
N ALA A 71 -7.84 -8.95 -10.51
CA ALA A 71 -6.61 -8.15 -10.50
C ALA A 71 -6.97 -6.66 -10.57
N LEU A 72 -6.32 -5.85 -9.73
CA LEU A 72 -6.50 -4.40 -9.71
C LEU A 72 -5.40 -3.66 -10.47
N GLY A 73 -4.19 -4.17 -10.43
CA GLY A 73 -2.96 -3.54 -10.88
C GLY A 73 -1.89 -3.65 -9.81
N ALA A 74 -0.89 -2.80 -9.86
CA ALA A 74 0.18 -2.79 -8.87
C ALA A 74 0.35 -1.42 -8.24
N MET A 75 0.58 -1.38 -6.94
CA MET A 75 1.08 -0.17 -6.29
C MET A 75 2.58 -0.12 -6.49
N ARG A 76 3.05 0.94 -7.15
CA ARG A 76 4.46 1.11 -7.46
C ARG A 76 5.11 2.00 -6.41
N TYR A 77 6.17 1.49 -5.79
CA TYR A 77 6.94 2.16 -4.76
C TYR A 77 8.30 2.58 -5.29
N GLU A 78 8.71 3.78 -4.95
CA GLU A 78 10.01 4.32 -5.33
C GLU A 78 10.77 4.80 -4.10
N ALA A 79 12.08 4.58 -4.06
CA ALA A 79 12.94 5.00 -2.95
C ALA A 79 13.11 6.51 -2.98
N VAL A 80 12.80 7.16 -1.86
CA VAL A 80 12.84 8.62 -1.71
C VAL A 80 13.46 9.02 -0.37
N ALA A 81 13.98 10.23 -0.33
CA ALA A 81 14.45 10.89 0.88
C ALA A 81 14.40 12.41 0.69
N THR A 82 14.55 13.16 1.77
CA THR A 82 14.73 14.62 1.65
C THR A 82 16.13 14.93 1.10
N PRO A 83 16.33 16.08 0.42
CA PRO A 83 17.65 16.53 0.00
C PRO A 83 18.64 16.64 1.17
N HIS A 84 18.17 17.12 2.31
CA HIS A 84 19.01 17.22 3.52
C HIS A 84 19.46 15.85 4.01
N PHE A 85 18.57 14.86 4.00
CA PHE A 85 18.94 13.48 4.36
C PHE A 85 19.99 12.91 3.41
N VAL A 86 19.82 13.12 2.11
CA VAL A 86 20.78 12.66 1.10
C VAL A 86 22.15 13.32 1.34
N GLN A 87 22.18 14.61 1.60
CA GLN A 87 23.41 15.34 1.88
C GLN A 87 24.11 14.81 3.14
N GLN A 88 23.36 14.55 4.19
CA GLN A 88 23.88 14.09 5.47
C GLN A 88 24.38 12.64 5.44
N TRP A 89 23.63 11.75 4.79
CA TRP A 89 23.82 10.30 4.89
C TRP A 89 24.34 9.62 3.63
N LEU A 90 24.08 10.19 2.44
CA LEU A 90 24.29 9.52 1.17
C LEU A 90 25.24 10.27 0.22
N SER A 91 26.05 11.17 0.74
CA SER A 91 27.04 11.92 -0.04
C SER A 91 28.34 11.11 -0.15
N GLY A 92 28.48 10.32 -1.20
CA GLY A 92 29.63 9.49 -1.44
C GLY A 92 29.28 8.17 -2.09
N ASP A 93 29.98 7.10 -1.74
CA ASP A 93 29.67 5.76 -2.25
C ASP A 93 28.33 5.26 -1.70
N ARG A 94 27.33 5.23 -2.57
CA ARG A 94 25.95 4.91 -2.21
C ARG A 94 25.81 3.54 -1.54
N SER A 95 26.46 2.51 -2.08
CA SER A 95 26.35 1.16 -1.54
C SER A 95 26.87 1.06 -0.11
N SER A 96 28.02 1.69 0.17
CA SER A 96 28.59 1.73 1.51
C SER A 96 27.73 2.53 2.48
N LEU A 97 27.25 3.69 2.04
CA LEU A 97 26.49 4.61 2.90
C LEU A 97 25.08 4.10 3.22
N LEU A 98 24.45 3.37 2.31
CA LEU A 98 23.16 2.74 2.56
C LEU A 98 23.20 1.69 3.69
N ARG A 99 24.36 1.18 4.02
CA ARG A 99 24.54 0.26 5.17
C ARG A 99 24.35 0.94 6.51
N GLU A 100 24.48 2.25 6.56
CA GLU A 100 24.44 3.06 7.80
C GLU A 100 23.29 4.05 7.84
N ALA A 101 22.76 4.47 6.69
CA ALA A 101 21.68 5.45 6.62
C ALA A 101 20.39 4.89 7.20
N PRO A 102 19.71 5.62 8.11
CA PRO A 102 18.48 5.15 8.73
C PRO A 102 17.37 4.92 7.71
N VAL A 103 16.69 3.79 7.85
CA VAL A 103 15.54 3.38 7.04
C VAL A 103 14.26 3.55 7.85
N VAL A 104 13.15 3.87 7.21
CA VAL A 104 11.83 3.77 7.82
C VAL A 104 11.11 2.53 7.27
N ASP A 105 10.69 1.64 8.16
CA ASP A 105 9.81 0.51 7.87
C ASP A 105 8.43 0.74 8.50
N PHE A 106 7.40 0.10 7.95
CA PHE A 106 6.06 0.13 8.51
C PHE A 106 6.01 -0.67 9.82
N ASP A 107 6.41 -1.92 9.74
CA ASP A 107 6.58 -2.83 10.87
C ASP A 107 7.64 -3.89 10.53
N ARG A 108 7.85 -4.88 11.42
CA ARG A 108 8.89 -5.90 11.21
C ARG A 108 8.60 -6.86 10.06
N ARG A 109 7.38 -6.85 9.51
CA ARG A 109 6.96 -7.66 8.35
C ARG A 109 7.05 -6.90 7.03
N ASP A 110 7.34 -5.60 7.07
CA ASP A 110 7.53 -4.78 5.87
C ASP A 110 8.85 -5.15 5.18
N ASP A 111 8.77 -5.75 4.01
CA ASP A 111 9.92 -6.20 3.22
C ASP A 111 10.28 -5.27 2.05
N LEU A 112 9.54 -4.18 1.83
CA LEU A 112 9.74 -3.32 0.66
C LEU A 112 11.14 -2.70 0.63
N GLN A 113 11.57 -2.11 1.74
CA GLN A 113 12.89 -1.49 1.83
C GLN A 113 14.00 -2.54 1.71
N ASN A 114 13.79 -3.73 2.28
CA ASN A 114 14.72 -4.85 2.18
C ASN A 114 14.90 -5.31 0.74
N GLU A 115 13.82 -5.41 -0.01
CA GLU A 115 13.83 -5.81 -1.42
C GLU A 115 14.63 -4.82 -2.27
N TRP A 116 14.39 -3.52 -2.06
CA TRP A 116 15.14 -2.48 -2.76
C TRP A 116 16.63 -2.49 -2.37
N LEU A 117 16.97 -2.62 -1.08
CA LEU A 117 18.35 -2.71 -0.60
C LEU A 117 19.08 -3.91 -1.22
N THR A 118 18.46 -5.07 -1.24
CA THR A 118 19.03 -6.27 -1.87
C THR A 118 19.33 -6.04 -3.34
N ALA A 119 18.42 -5.38 -4.06
CA ALA A 119 18.64 -5.02 -5.46
C ALA A 119 19.78 -4.02 -5.66
N GLN A 120 20.11 -3.22 -4.64
CA GLN A 120 21.27 -2.30 -4.64
C GLN A 120 22.55 -3.00 -4.20
N GLY A 121 22.53 -4.30 -3.92
CA GLY A 121 23.71 -5.04 -3.44
C GLY A 121 24.05 -4.80 -1.98
N VAL A 122 23.09 -4.34 -1.18
CA VAL A 122 23.28 -4.04 0.25
C VAL A 122 22.55 -5.08 1.09
N ASP A 123 23.22 -5.62 2.11
CA ASP A 123 22.59 -6.51 3.09
C ASP A 123 21.51 -5.72 3.85
N PRO A 124 20.21 -6.10 3.72
CA PRO A 124 19.12 -5.34 4.32
C PRO A 124 19.09 -5.38 5.85
N ALA A 125 19.85 -6.27 6.48
CA ALA A 125 19.94 -6.35 7.94
C ALA A 125 20.84 -5.28 8.56
N LEU A 126 21.67 -4.60 7.76
CA LEU A 126 22.70 -3.68 8.27
C LEU A 126 22.17 -2.30 8.68
N PRO A 127 21.30 -1.62 7.89
CA PRO A 127 20.89 -0.26 8.25
C PRO A 127 20.07 -0.23 9.55
N PRO A 128 20.23 0.82 10.36
CA PRO A 128 19.32 1.04 11.49
C PRO A 128 17.93 1.42 10.99
N ARG A 129 16.90 1.11 11.79
CA ARG A 129 15.50 1.25 11.35
C ARG A 129 14.66 1.99 12.35
N HIS A 130 13.82 2.87 11.83
CA HIS A 130 12.64 3.38 12.50
C HIS A 130 11.43 2.57 12.06
N TYR A 131 10.47 2.36 12.95
CA TYR A 131 9.20 1.69 12.64
C TYR A 131 8.05 2.67 12.84
N VAL A 132 7.30 2.96 11.78
CA VAL A 132 6.17 3.90 11.79
C VAL A 132 4.94 3.20 11.21
N PRO A 133 4.07 2.60 12.04
CA PRO A 133 3.05 1.65 11.62
C PRO A 133 1.72 2.30 11.20
N ALA A 134 1.76 3.38 10.47
CA ALA A 134 0.60 4.03 9.88
C ALA A 134 1.01 4.70 8.56
N SER A 135 0.25 4.48 7.49
CA SER A 135 0.67 4.83 6.13
C SER A 135 0.94 6.33 5.94
N ASN A 136 0.02 7.21 6.37
CA ASN A 136 0.23 8.66 6.22
C ASN A 136 1.35 9.16 7.14
N ASP A 137 1.45 8.65 8.35
CA ASP A 137 2.54 8.99 9.28
C ASP A 137 3.89 8.50 8.77
N PHE A 138 3.92 7.33 8.16
CA PHE A 138 5.10 6.79 7.48
C PHE A 138 5.60 7.75 6.40
N ALA A 139 4.72 8.17 5.50
CA ALA A 139 5.07 9.13 4.46
C ALA A 139 5.55 10.46 5.05
N THR A 140 4.88 10.96 6.09
CA THR A 140 5.26 12.19 6.80
C THR A 140 6.63 12.07 7.43
N SER A 141 6.96 10.93 8.04
CA SER A 141 8.27 10.71 8.66
C SER A 141 9.41 10.82 7.66
N VAL A 142 9.22 10.31 6.45
CA VAL A 142 10.20 10.43 5.36
C VAL A 142 10.33 11.89 4.90
N LYS A 143 9.22 12.59 4.75
CA LYS A 143 9.20 14.02 4.37
C LYS A 143 9.86 14.92 5.43
N LEU A 144 9.82 14.52 6.69
CA LEU A 144 10.49 15.24 7.77
C LEU A 144 11.97 14.89 7.89
N GLY A 145 12.45 13.87 7.16
CA GLY A 145 13.85 13.49 7.17
C GLY A 145 14.25 12.48 8.24
N LEU A 146 13.30 11.76 8.82
CA LEU A 146 13.58 10.72 9.81
C LEU A 146 14.43 9.58 9.23
N GLY A 147 14.18 9.24 7.98
CA GLY A 147 14.88 8.22 7.22
C GLY A 147 14.49 8.26 5.75
N TRP A 148 15.08 7.37 4.96
CA TRP A 148 14.63 7.11 3.60
C TRP A 148 13.67 5.91 3.61
N ALA A 149 12.81 5.81 2.62
CA ALA A 149 11.91 4.67 2.44
C ALA A 149 11.35 4.64 1.02
N LEU A 150 10.58 3.60 0.72
CA LEU A 150 9.80 3.51 -0.50
C LEU A 150 8.42 4.09 -0.28
N LEU A 151 8.01 5.00 -1.16
CA LEU A 151 6.66 5.60 -1.15
C LEU A 151 5.98 5.42 -2.50
N PRO A 152 4.65 5.21 -2.51
CA PRO A 152 3.88 5.27 -3.75
C PRO A 152 3.70 6.73 -4.20
N ARG A 153 3.52 6.94 -5.52
CA ARG A 153 3.33 8.28 -6.09
C ARG A 153 2.09 9.01 -5.55
N PHE A 154 1.11 8.29 -5.07
CA PHE A 154 -0.01 8.89 -4.33
C PHE A 154 0.46 9.79 -3.17
N GLN A 155 1.56 9.41 -2.51
CA GLN A 155 2.07 10.09 -1.33
C GLN A 155 3.31 10.95 -1.61
N SER A 156 4.06 10.67 -2.66
CA SER A 156 5.33 11.35 -2.96
C SER A 156 5.23 12.41 -4.06
N HIS A 157 4.19 12.40 -4.89
CA HIS A 157 4.11 13.19 -6.12
C HIS A 157 4.35 14.68 -5.88
N GLU A 158 3.60 15.30 -4.98
CA GLU A 158 3.72 16.75 -4.73
C GLU A 158 5.09 17.11 -4.15
N ALA A 159 5.60 16.30 -3.23
CA ALA A 159 6.90 16.51 -2.62
C ALA A 159 8.06 16.34 -3.62
N LEU A 160 7.93 15.42 -4.58
CA LEU A 160 8.89 15.27 -5.67
C LEU A 160 8.85 16.46 -6.62
N LEU A 161 7.67 16.98 -6.94
CA LEU A 161 7.52 18.18 -7.79
C LEU A 161 8.11 19.42 -7.11
N SER A 162 7.89 19.59 -5.83
CA SER A 162 8.39 20.74 -5.07
C SER A 162 9.88 20.65 -4.70
N GLY A 163 10.49 19.49 -4.84
CA GLY A 163 11.85 19.24 -4.40
C GLY A 163 11.99 18.94 -2.91
N GLU A 164 10.90 18.81 -2.16
CA GLU A 164 10.91 18.41 -0.75
C GLU A 164 11.42 16.97 -0.59
N LEU A 165 11.12 16.10 -1.57
CA LEU A 165 11.70 14.76 -1.71
C LEU A 165 12.46 14.64 -3.02
N VAL A 166 13.44 13.75 -3.03
CA VAL A 166 14.18 13.36 -4.24
C VAL A 166 14.18 11.84 -4.36
N LEU A 167 14.22 11.35 -5.59
CA LEU A 167 14.37 9.92 -5.87
C LEU A 167 15.80 9.47 -5.56
N LEU A 168 15.93 8.33 -4.89
CA LEU A 168 17.24 7.71 -4.68
C LEU A 168 17.68 6.86 -5.89
N GLY A 169 16.78 6.61 -6.83
CA GLY A 169 17.06 5.80 -8.01
C GLY A 169 16.82 4.30 -7.78
N GLY A 170 17.42 3.48 -8.61
CA GLY A 170 17.14 2.05 -8.63
C GLY A 170 15.79 1.72 -9.26
N ALA A 171 15.54 0.43 -9.45
CA ALA A 171 14.25 -0.03 -9.95
C ALA A 171 13.14 0.18 -8.91
N PRO A 172 11.94 0.60 -9.33
CA PRO A 172 10.80 0.63 -8.42
C PRO A 172 10.41 -0.79 -7.99
N VAL A 173 9.73 -0.88 -6.86
CA VAL A 173 9.15 -2.14 -6.37
C VAL A 173 7.64 -2.10 -6.62
N ASP A 174 7.15 -3.05 -7.39
CA ASP A 174 5.73 -3.18 -7.71
C ASP A 174 5.08 -4.24 -6.81
N VAL A 175 4.02 -3.85 -6.12
CA VAL A 175 3.22 -4.76 -5.30
C VAL A 175 1.88 -4.99 -6.00
N PRO A 176 1.65 -6.17 -6.60
CA PRO A 176 0.36 -6.49 -7.21
C PRO A 176 -0.75 -6.48 -6.17
N LEU A 177 -1.89 -5.93 -6.53
CA LEU A 177 -3.07 -5.88 -5.69
C LEU A 177 -4.25 -6.54 -6.37
N TYR A 178 -5.09 -7.17 -5.56
CA TYR A 178 -6.25 -7.94 -5.99
C TYR A 178 -7.43 -7.59 -5.11
N TRP A 179 -8.63 -7.65 -5.72
CA TRP A 179 -9.88 -7.65 -5.00
C TRP A 179 -10.36 -9.09 -4.86
N GLN A 180 -10.58 -9.54 -3.64
CA GLN A 180 -11.23 -10.83 -3.35
C GLN A 180 -12.58 -10.58 -2.69
N GLN A 181 -13.59 -11.33 -3.10
CA GLN A 181 -14.91 -11.27 -2.47
C GLN A 181 -15.57 -12.63 -2.46
N TRP A 182 -16.50 -12.84 -1.54
CA TRP A 182 -17.36 -13.99 -1.56
C TRP A 182 -18.10 -14.09 -2.89
N ASN A 183 -18.16 -15.30 -3.44
CA ASN A 183 -18.86 -15.58 -4.70
C ASN A 183 -20.35 -15.78 -4.42
N LEU A 184 -21.00 -14.71 -4.00
CA LEU A 184 -22.44 -14.68 -3.70
C LEU A 184 -23.20 -13.93 -4.80
N ARG A 185 -24.43 -14.35 -5.07
CA ARG A 185 -25.33 -13.57 -5.90
C ARG A 185 -25.90 -12.40 -5.08
N SER A 186 -25.30 -11.24 -5.25
CA SER A 186 -25.71 -10.03 -4.55
C SER A 186 -25.48 -8.82 -5.46
N PRO A 187 -26.56 -8.11 -5.87
CA PRO A 187 -26.41 -6.87 -6.64
C PRO A 187 -25.55 -5.83 -5.91
N LEU A 188 -25.65 -5.76 -4.59
CA LEU A 188 -24.85 -4.82 -3.80
C LEU A 188 -23.36 -5.18 -3.83
N LEU A 189 -23.00 -6.46 -3.66
CA LEU A 189 -21.60 -6.89 -3.76
C LEU A 189 -21.06 -6.69 -5.17
N ASP A 190 -21.86 -6.92 -6.20
CA ASP A 190 -21.45 -6.67 -7.59
C ASP A 190 -21.20 -5.19 -7.83
N ALA A 191 -22.04 -4.30 -7.28
CA ALA A 191 -21.85 -2.87 -7.37
C ALA A 191 -20.56 -2.42 -6.64
N ILE A 192 -20.31 -2.95 -5.46
CA ILE A 192 -19.09 -2.68 -4.68
C ILE A 192 -17.84 -3.14 -5.46
N ALA A 193 -17.86 -4.37 -5.98
CA ALA A 193 -16.76 -4.90 -6.78
C ALA A 193 -16.51 -4.04 -8.03
N GLY A 194 -17.55 -3.69 -8.76
CA GLY A 194 -17.44 -2.86 -9.96
C GLY A 194 -16.78 -1.52 -9.70
N GLU A 195 -17.17 -0.85 -8.63
CA GLU A 195 -16.64 0.46 -8.26
C GLU A 195 -15.18 0.36 -7.79
N ILE A 196 -14.86 -0.60 -6.94
CA ILE A 196 -13.49 -0.78 -6.41
C ILE A 196 -12.54 -1.28 -7.49
N VAL A 197 -12.93 -2.28 -8.27
CA VAL A 197 -12.09 -2.80 -9.35
C VAL A 197 -11.87 -1.73 -10.43
N GLY A 198 -12.92 -1.00 -10.80
CA GLY A 198 -12.82 0.10 -11.74
C GLY A 198 -11.86 1.19 -11.28
N GLU A 199 -11.95 1.61 -10.02
CA GLU A 199 -11.04 2.62 -9.45
C GLU A 199 -9.62 2.11 -9.37
N GLY A 200 -9.41 0.90 -8.84
CA GLY A 200 -8.08 0.31 -8.73
C GLY A 200 -7.38 0.23 -10.09
N ARG A 201 -8.08 -0.25 -11.11
CA ARG A 201 -7.52 -0.34 -12.48
C ARG A 201 -7.24 1.02 -13.10
N ARG A 202 -7.97 2.06 -12.68
CA ARG A 202 -7.74 3.42 -13.17
C ARG A 202 -6.53 4.10 -12.53
N VAL A 203 -6.26 3.85 -11.25
CA VAL A 203 -5.27 4.62 -10.47
C VAL A 203 -3.99 3.86 -10.16
N LEU A 204 -4.02 2.53 -10.17
CA LEU A 204 -2.83 1.71 -9.97
C LEU A 204 -2.06 1.52 -11.27
N SER A 205 -0.78 1.17 -11.16
CA SER A 205 0.03 0.83 -12.33
C SER A 205 -0.49 -0.45 -12.97
N PRO A 206 -0.45 -0.59 -14.32
CA PRO A 206 -0.82 -1.84 -14.96
C PRO A 206 0.00 -3.00 -14.40
N GLY A 207 -0.66 -4.13 -14.10
CA GLY A 207 0.02 -5.36 -13.75
C GLY A 207 0.75 -5.93 -14.96
N THR A 208 1.92 -6.51 -14.74
CA THR A 208 2.65 -7.26 -15.77
C THR A 208 2.12 -8.70 -15.88
#